data_b69d0467d4d6930096554e0f028ff98d
#
_entry.id   b69d0467d4d6930096554e0f028ff98d
#
_cell.length_a   1.000
_cell.length_b   1.000
_cell.length_c   1.000
_cell.angle_alpha   90.00
_cell.angle_beta   90.00
_cell.angle_gamma   90.00
#
_symmetry.space_group_name_H-M   'P 1'
#
loop_
_entity.id
_entity.type
_entity.pdbx_description
1 polymer ?
#
loop_
_entity_poly.entity_id
_entity_poly.type
_entity_poly.pdbx_seq_one_letter_code
_entity_poly.pdbx_strand_id
1 'polypeptide(L)'
;MCTLILAWQVFGDAPIAAAANRDEALGRPSRPPGVLDEKPRVVAPRDDEAGGTWIGYNDAGLFVAVTNRRADIEGERSRGLLVRDALARESASAASSYVKNELADREYAGFNLVVADRDEAGLLEWDGVLRTTHFDPGVHVVVNEGYNGAAPKARRIRDAVHPDTPSDGVTADDGRESVSEMGSEGWFERAKAVLRDHDLGACVHADDYGTRSSSLVAIDADGAGRYWFADGKPCETDYEEVAVERADR
;
A
#
# COMPACT_ATOMS: atom_id res chain seq x y z
N MET A 1 -1.87 -8.58 -10.39
CA MET A 1 -2.50 -7.22 -10.29
C MET A 1 -2.56 -6.85 -8.81
N CYS A 2 -1.69 -5.95 -8.36
CA CYS A 2 -1.63 -5.55 -6.93
C CYS A 2 -2.86 -4.73 -6.51
N THR A 3 -3.14 -4.77 -5.22
CA THR A 3 -4.20 -3.97 -4.60
C THR A 3 -3.63 -3.29 -3.37
N LEU A 4 -3.79 -1.98 -3.27
CA LEU A 4 -3.45 -1.18 -2.09
C LEU A 4 -4.67 -0.42 -1.62
N ILE A 5 -4.98 -0.52 -0.33
CA ILE A 5 -6.02 0.22 0.36
C ILE A 5 -5.31 1.08 1.41
N LEU A 6 -5.52 2.38 1.37
CA LEU A 6 -4.96 3.35 2.31
C LEU A 6 -6.10 4.10 3.00
N ALA A 7 -6.19 4.01 4.31
CA ALA A 7 -6.96 4.92 5.15
C ALA A 7 -5.98 5.96 5.71
N TRP A 8 -6.10 7.21 5.23
CA TRP A 8 -5.25 8.32 5.64
C TRP A 8 -6.06 9.34 6.43
N GLN A 9 -5.60 9.64 7.66
CA GLN A 9 -6.26 10.53 8.61
C GLN A 9 -7.74 10.17 8.88
N VAL A 10 -8.05 8.86 8.86
CA VAL A 10 -9.39 8.33 9.19
C VAL A 10 -9.48 7.96 10.66
N PHE A 11 -8.42 7.40 11.23
CA PHE A 11 -8.37 6.87 12.58
C PHE A 11 -7.44 7.69 13.46
N GLY A 12 -7.89 8.01 14.68
CA GLY A 12 -7.07 8.76 15.63
C GLY A 12 -5.90 7.95 16.21
N ASP A 13 -6.04 6.63 16.28
CA ASP A 13 -5.03 5.68 16.77
C ASP A 13 -3.99 5.32 15.69
N ALA A 14 -4.36 5.43 14.42
CA ALA A 14 -3.48 5.18 13.27
C ALA A 14 -3.81 6.15 12.12
N PRO A 15 -3.22 7.35 12.09
CA PRO A 15 -3.39 8.30 11.00
C PRO A 15 -3.06 7.71 9.62
N ILE A 16 -2.20 6.69 9.57
CA ILE A 16 -1.94 5.90 8.37
C ILE A 16 -2.25 4.44 8.68
N ALA A 17 -3.27 3.91 8.04
CA ALA A 17 -3.57 2.49 8.03
C ALA A 17 -3.63 2.00 6.59
N ALA A 18 -2.78 1.03 6.24
CA ALA A 18 -2.67 0.51 4.88
C ALA A 18 -2.81 -1.01 4.85
N ALA A 19 -3.47 -1.52 3.82
CA ALA A 19 -3.66 -2.95 3.58
C ALA A 19 -3.42 -3.25 2.10
N ALA A 20 -2.56 -4.24 1.78
CA ALA A 20 -2.13 -4.46 0.40
C ALA A 20 -1.88 -5.92 0.07
N ASN A 21 -2.24 -6.32 -1.14
CA ASN A 21 -1.81 -7.58 -1.76
C ASN A 21 -0.72 -7.32 -2.79
N ARG A 22 0.32 -8.15 -2.75
CA ARG A 22 1.34 -8.25 -3.81
C ARG A 22 1.01 -9.40 -4.73
N ASP A 23 0.67 -9.09 -5.96
CA ASP A 23 0.49 -10.09 -7.00
C ASP A 23 1.74 -10.12 -7.90
N GLU A 24 2.36 -11.29 -8.01
CA GLU A 24 3.65 -11.47 -8.66
C GLU A 24 3.78 -12.90 -9.21
N ALA A 25 4.78 -13.14 -10.04
CA ALA A 25 5.19 -14.49 -10.44
C ALA A 25 5.47 -15.37 -9.21
N LEU A 26 4.90 -16.57 -9.16
CA LEU A 26 4.97 -17.44 -7.97
C LEU A 26 6.41 -17.86 -7.65
N GLY A 27 7.29 -17.93 -8.64
CA GLY A 27 8.70 -18.26 -8.48
C GLY A 27 9.62 -17.11 -8.06
N ARG A 28 9.12 -15.84 -7.99
CA ARG A 28 9.98 -14.70 -7.66
C ARG A 28 10.35 -14.69 -6.17
N PRO A 29 11.65 -14.78 -5.81
CA PRO A 29 12.08 -14.88 -4.42
C PRO A 29 11.87 -13.55 -3.68
N SER A 30 11.40 -13.63 -2.44
CA SER A 30 11.24 -12.47 -1.55
C SER A 30 11.35 -12.90 -0.10
N ARG A 31 11.65 -11.95 0.79
CA ARG A 31 11.71 -12.15 2.24
C ARG A 31 10.59 -11.40 2.93
N PRO A 32 10.06 -11.94 4.03
CA PRO A 32 9.12 -11.25 4.91
C PRO A 32 9.65 -9.89 5.37
N PRO A 33 8.76 -8.99 5.86
CA PRO A 33 9.17 -7.70 6.40
C PRO A 33 10.15 -7.83 7.57
N GLY A 34 11.14 -6.93 7.57
CA GLY A 34 12.13 -6.76 8.62
C GLY A 34 12.81 -5.41 8.45
N VAL A 35 13.84 -5.16 9.23
CA VAL A 35 14.67 -3.95 9.06
C VAL A 35 15.46 -4.08 7.77
N LEU A 36 15.11 -3.24 6.80
CA LEU A 36 15.74 -3.22 5.48
C LEU A 36 16.96 -2.29 5.45
N ASP A 37 16.87 -1.14 6.11
CA ASP A 37 17.90 -0.13 6.26
C ASP A 37 17.82 0.46 7.67
N GLU A 38 18.97 0.88 8.24
CA GLU A 38 19.06 1.36 9.63
C GLU A 38 19.05 2.89 9.75
N LYS A 39 19.32 3.62 8.66
CA LYS A 39 19.41 5.10 8.69
C LYS A 39 18.88 5.72 7.40
N PRO A 40 17.62 6.18 7.38
CA PRO A 40 16.60 5.99 8.41
C PRO A 40 16.27 4.50 8.58
N ARG A 41 15.71 4.14 9.72
CA ARG A 41 15.25 2.77 9.93
C ARG A 41 14.02 2.49 9.08
N VAL A 42 14.17 1.60 8.11
CA VAL A 42 13.13 1.20 7.17
C VAL A 42 12.66 -0.21 7.51
N VAL A 43 11.35 -0.38 7.66
CA VAL A 43 10.71 -1.68 7.83
C VAL A 43 9.94 -2.02 6.56
N ALA A 44 10.35 -3.09 5.91
CA ALA A 44 9.78 -3.50 4.62
C ALA A 44 10.12 -4.96 4.29
N PRO A 45 9.30 -5.66 3.47
CA PRO A 45 9.71 -6.90 2.83
C PRO A 45 10.80 -6.63 1.79
N ARG A 46 11.52 -7.67 1.38
CA ARG A 46 12.60 -7.55 0.39
C ARG A 46 12.34 -8.42 -0.83
N ASP A 47 12.50 -7.83 -1.99
CA ASP A 47 12.63 -8.54 -3.26
C ASP A 47 14.09 -9.00 -3.42
N ASP A 48 14.34 -10.30 -3.38
CA ASP A 48 15.72 -10.84 -3.44
C ASP A 48 16.30 -10.82 -4.85
N GLU A 49 15.47 -10.68 -5.90
CA GLU A 49 15.93 -10.58 -7.27
C GLU A 49 16.43 -9.16 -7.59
N ALA A 50 15.65 -8.14 -7.27
CA ALA A 50 15.97 -6.74 -7.57
C ALA A 50 16.59 -5.98 -6.39
N GLY A 51 16.58 -6.52 -5.18
CA GLY A 51 17.15 -5.92 -3.98
C GLY A 51 16.35 -4.76 -3.37
N GLY A 52 15.17 -4.47 -3.92
CA GLY A 52 14.27 -3.41 -3.46
C GLY A 52 13.10 -3.92 -2.63
N THR A 53 12.07 -3.10 -2.51
CA THR A 53 10.80 -3.41 -1.83
C THR A 53 9.60 -2.87 -2.60
N TRP A 54 8.38 -3.27 -2.22
CA TRP A 54 7.13 -2.79 -2.86
C TRP A 54 6.23 -2.02 -1.89
N ILE A 55 6.50 -2.11 -0.58
CA ILE A 55 5.74 -1.45 0.48
C ILE A 55 6.60 -1.37 1.73
N GLY A 56 6.47 -0.32 2.51
CA GLY A 56 7.15 -0.19 3.78
C GLY A 56 6.90 1.15 4.44
N TYR A 57 7.52 1.32 5.60
CA TYR A 57 7.55 2.57 6.33
C TYR A 57 8.92 2.79 6.98
N ASN A 58 9.19 4.02 7.41
CA ASN A 58 10.40 4.37 8.14
C ASN A 58 10.09 4.98 9.51
N ASP A 59 11.13 5.22 10.30
CA ASP A 59 11.06 5.78 11.66
C ASP A 59 10.72 7.28 11.71
N ALA A 60 10.65 7.97 10.56
CA ALA A 60 10.06 9.31 10.45
C ALA A 60 8.53 9.27 10.24
N GLY A 61 7.91 8.09 10.18
CA GLY A 61 6.47 7.91 9.92
C GLY A 61 6.09 8.01 8.45
N LEU A 62 7.05 7.93 7.55
CA LEU A 62 6.81 7.90 6.11
C LEU A 62 6.40 6.50 5.66
N PHE A 63 5.28 6.39 4.97
CA PHE A 63 4.79 5.20 4.26
C PHE A 63 5.00 5.36 2.76
N VAL A 64 5.50 4.32 2.10
CA VAL A 64 5.60 4.25 0.63
C VAL A 64 5.17 2.87 0.14
N ALA A 65 4.36 2.85 -0.93
CA ALA A 65 3.96 1.60 -1.59
C ALA A 65 3.83 1.80 -3.11
N VAL A 66 4.03 0.73 -3.88
CA VAL A 66 3.93 0.76 -5.34
C VAL A 66 3.04 -0.36 -5.87
N THR A 67 2.22 -0.03 -6.86
CA THR A 67 1.59 -1.01 -7.74
C THR A 67 2.15 -0.84 -9.16
N ASN A 68 2.26 -1.94 -9.90
CA ASN A 68 2.63 -1.89 -11.30
C ASN A 68 1.53 -1.18 -12.09
N ARG A 69 1.91 -0.38 -13.09
CA ARG A 69 1.01 0.19 -14.07
C ARG A 69 1.38 -0.34 -15.46
N ARG A 70 0.37 -0.72 -16.25
CA ARG A 70 0.64 -1.16 -17.62
C ARG A 70 1.00 0.06 -18.48
N ALA A 71 2.20 0.05 -19.04
CA ALA A 71 2.70 1.05 -19.96
C ALA A 71 3.67 0.37 -20.93
N ASP A 72 3.77 0.86 -22.14
CA ASP A 72 4.71 0.38 -23.16
C ASP A 72 6.06 1.10 -22.99
N ILE A 73 6.64 0.93 -21.79
CA ILE A 73 7.93 1.51 -21.39
C ILE A 73 8.72 0.44 -20.64
N GLU A 74 9.94 0.22 -21.09
CA GLU A 74 10.91 -0.57 -20.35
C GLU A 74 11.64 0.31 -19.33
N GLY A 75 11.90 -0.21 -18.15
CA GLY A 75 12.63 0.50 -17.09
C GLY A 75 14.07 0.04 -17.00
N GLU A 76 15.00 0.97 -16.94
CA GLU A 76 16.41 0.71 -16.69
C GLU A 76 16.67 0.29 -15.25
N ARG A 77 15.79 0.72 -14.34
CA ARG A 77 15.91 0.50 -12.90
C ARG A 77 14.62 -0.09 -12.32
N SER A 78 14.78 -0.97 -11.34
CA SER A 78 13.64 -1.58 -10.64
C SER A 78 12.82 -0.54 -9.86
N ARG A 79 11.49 -0.61 -9.99
CA ARG A 79 10.53 0.14 -9.16
C ARG A 79 10.69 -0.15 -7.67
N GLY A 80 11.10 -1.38 -7.33
CA GLY A 80 11.37 -1.76 -5.95
C GLY A 80 12.56 -0.98 -5.33
N LEU A 81 13.58 -0.66 -6.12
CA LEU A 81 14.66 0.21 -5.68
C LEU A 81 14.20 1.66 -5.53
N LEU A 82 13.30 2.14 -6.41
CA LEU A 82 12.70 3.46 -6.28
C LEU A 82 11.93 3.60 -4.96
N VAL A 83 11.14 2.58 -4.58
CA VAL A 83 10.42 2.55 -3.30
C VAL A 83 11.40 2.56 -2.12
N ARG A 84 12.44 1.73 -2.15
CA ARG A 84 13.46 1.67 -1.10
C ARG A 84 14.13 3.04 -0.89
N ASP A 85 14.53 3.70 -1.97
CA ASP A 85 15.19 5.00 -1.90
C ASP A 85 14.23 6.14 -1.51
N ALA A 86 12.94 6.04 -1.88
CA ALA A 86 11.90 6.94 -1.41
C ALA A 86 11.67 6.79 0.11
N LEU A 87 11.70 5.56 0.63
CA LEU A 87 11.62 5.28 2.08
C LEU A 87 12.83 5.83 2.87
N ALA A 88 13.94 6.13 2.21
CA ALA A 88 15.07 6.79 2.85
C ALA A 88 14.88 8.31 3.04
N ARG A 89 13.69 8.86 2.75
CA ARG A 89 13.37 10.29 2.92
C ARG A 89 12.65 10.52 4.25
N GLU A 90 12.64 11.79 4.69
CA GLU A 90 12.09 12.19 5.99
C GLU A 90 10.59 12.52 5.94
N SER A 91 10.01 12.69 4.73
CA SER A 91 8.60 13.05 4.56
C SER A 91 8.06 12.62 3.20
N ALA A 92 6.73 12.59 3.07
CA ALA A 92 6.04 12.31 1.82
C ALA A 92 6.38 13.34 0.73
N SER A 93 6.53 14.62 1.09
CA SER A 93 6.98 15.69 0.20
C SER A 93 8.39 15.43 -0.32
N ALA A 94 9.33 15.06 0.57
CA ALA A 94 10.70 14.75 0.20
C ALA A 94 10.79 13.49 -0.67
N ALA A 95 9.98 12.46 -0.37
CA ALA A 95 9.87 11.25 -1.17
C ALA A 95 9.30 11.54 -2.57
N SER A 96 8.24 12.34 -2.65
CA SER A 96 7.65 12.78 -3.93
C SER A 96 8.67 13.56 -4.78
N SER A 97 9.42 14.47 -4.16
CA SER A 97 10.45 15.25 -4.84
C SER A 97 11.60 14.35 -5.35
N TYR A 98 12.00 13.37 -4.54
CA TYR A 98 13.00 12.40 -4.95
C TYR A 98 12.54 11.59 -6.19
N VAL A 99 11.31 11.06 -6.18
CA VAL A 99 10.75 10.30 -7.30
C VAL A 99 10.68 11.15 -8.57
N LYS A 100 10.27 12.43 -8.47
CA LYS A 100 10.24 13.37 -9.60
C LYS A 100 11.63 13.58 -10.22
N ASN A 101 12.65 13.72 -9.38
CA ASN A 101 14.03 13.91 -9.83
C ASN A 101 14.59 12.62 -10.48
N GLU A 102 14.32 11.45 -9.88
CA GLU A 102 14.72 10.15 -10.46
C GLU A 102 14.13 9.93 -11.86
N LEU A 103 12.87 10.33 -12.07
CA LEU A 103 12.20 10.22 -13.38
C LEU A 103 12.74 11.22 -14.43
N ALA A 104 13.44 12.26 -14.01
CA ALA A 104 14.14 13.15 -14.94
C ALA A 104 15.48 12.56 -15.43
N ASP A 105 16.08 11.69 -14.62
CA ASP A 105 17.43 11.16 -14.87
C ASP A 105 17.41 9.71 -15.37
N ARG A 106 16.31 8.93 -15.12
CA ARG A 106 16.25 7.49 -15.39
C ARG A 106 14.88 7.05 -15.88
N GLU A 107 14.86 6.00 -16.67
CA GLU A 107 13.63 5.35 -17.13
C GLU A 107 13.18 4.26 -16.15
N TYR A 108 11.87 4.26 -15.87
CA TYR A 108 11.18 3.26 -15.06
C TYR A 108 9.99 2.70 -15.84
N ALA A 109 9.76 1.40 -15.73
CA ALA A 109 8.50 0.81 -16.18
C ALA A 109 7.32 1.41 -15.41
N GLY A 110 6.14 1.40 -16.01
CA GLY A 110 4.93 2.05 -15.46
C GLY A 110 4.61 1.64 -14.02
N PHE A 111 4.20 2.63 -13.20
CA PHE A 111 3.83 2.43 -11.81
C PHE A 111 2.78 3.42 -11.30
N ASN A 112 2.13 3.04 -10.20
CA ASN A 112 1.41 3.92 -9.31
C ASN A 112 2.12 3.85 -7.95
N LEU A 113 2.67 4.94 -7.46
CA LEU A 113 3.42 5.02 -6.22
C LEU A 113 2.70 5.93 -5.24
N VAL A 114 2.36 5.39 -4.08
CA VAL A 114 1.73 6.11 -2.98
C VAL A 114 2.80 6.49 -1.98
N VAL A 115 2.77 7.74 -1.55
CA VAL A 115 3.53 8.27 -0.42
C VAL A 115 2.55 8.84 0.59
N ALA A 116 2.79 8.62 1.87
CA ALA A 116 1.97 9.23 2.93
C ALA A 116 2.81 9.41 4.19
N ASP A 117 2.60 10.52 4.86
CA ASP A 117 3.02 10.77 6.23
C ASP A 117 1.84 11.40 7.01
N ARG A 118 2.09 11.91 8.22
CA ARG A 118 1.05 12.54 9.03
C ARG A 118 0.46 13.82 8.41
N ASP A 119 1.20 14.50 7.55
CA ASP A 119 0.88 15.85 7.05
C ASP A 119 0.35 15.83 5.63
N GLU A 120 0.79 14.87 4.80
CA GLU A 120 0.32 14.74 3.42
C GLU A 120 0.29 13.29 2.93
N ALA A 121 -0.62 13.02 2.00
CA ALA A 121 -0.65 11.79 1.23
C ALA A 121 -0.87 12.07 -0.25
N GLY A 122 -0.29 11.25 -1.10
CA GLY A 122 -0.41 11.43 -2.55
C GLY A 122 -0.06 10.20 -3.36
N LEU A 123 -0.45 10.29 -4.63
CA LEU A 123 -0.22 9.29 -5.66
C LEU A 123 0.60 9.90 -6.79
N LEU A 124 1.68 9.23 -7.15
CA LEU A 124 2.46 9.50 -8.35
C LEU A 124 2.21 8.37 -9.35
N GLU A 125 1.58 8.72 -10.48
CA GLU A 125 1.30 7.81 -11.57
C GLU A 125 2.31 8.05 -12.70
N TRP A 126 2.98 6.99 -13.16
CA TRP A 126 3.94 7.03 -14.24
C TRP A 126 3.61 6.03 -15.35
N ASP A 127 3.46 6.53 -16.56
CA ASP A 127 3.30 5.76 -17.80
C ASP A 127 4.00 6.43 -18.99
N GLY A 128 5.13 7.12 -18.70
CA GLY A 128 5.84 8.02 -19.61
C GLY A 128 5.48 9.49 -19.38
N VAL A 129 4.39 9.74 -18.68
CA VAL A 129 3.98 11.07 -18.21
C VAL A 129 3.69 10.98 -16.72
N LEU A 130 4.37 11.80 -15.94
CA LEU A 130 4.13 11.87 -14.50
C LEU A 130 2.87 12.67 -14.20
N ARG A 131 1.95 12.06 -13.44
CA ARG A 131 0.78 12.71 -12.84
C ARG A 131 0.88 12.60 -11.34
N THR A 132 0.54 13.65 -10.63
CA THR A 132 0.52 13.68 -9.18
C THR A 132 -0.87 14.05 -8.70
N THR A 133 -1.41 13.26 -7.77
CA THR A 133 -2.68 13.51 -7.10
C THR A 133 -2.43 13.61 -5.60
N HIS A 134 -2.90 14.70 -4.97
CA HIS A 134 -2.94 14.80 -3.52
C HIS A 134 -4.23 14.15 -3.02
N PHE A 135 -4.14 13.40 -1.95
CA PHE A 135 -5.28 12.78 -1.31
C PHE A 135 -5.82 13.66 -0.17
N ASP A 136 -7.13 13.83 -0.15
CA ASP A 136 -7.82 14.35 1.03
C ASP A 136 -7.94 13.24 2.10
N PRO A 137 -8.12 13.58 3.40
CA PRO A 137 -8.42 12.59 4.43
C PRO A 137 -9.53 11.62 4.01
N GLY A 138 -9.29 10.32 4.16
CA GLY A 138 -10.25 9.30 3.73
C GLY A 138 -9.62 7.98 3.33
N VAL A 139 -10.46 7.09 2.75
CA VAL A 139 -10.00 5.81 2.22
C VAL A 139 -9.78 5.88 0.72
N HIS A 140 -8.58 5.49 0.31
CA HIS A 140 -8.13 5.46 -1.07
C HIS A 140 -7.72 4.05 -1.47
N VAL A 141 -8.07 3.68 -2.69
CA VAL A 141 -7.71 2.37 -3.26
C VAL A 141 -6.94 2.58 -4.54
N VAL A 142 -5.77 1.96 -4.62
CA VAL A 142 -4.89 2.01 -5.78
C VAL A 142 -4.67 0.60 -6.32
N VAL A 143 -4.90 0.42 -7.60
CA VAL A 143 -4.69 -0.84 -8.34
C VAL A 143 -3.85 -0.56 -9.58
N ASN A 144 -3.52 -1.61 -10.36
CA ASN A 144 -2.67 -1.43 -11.56
C ASN A 144 -3.25 -0.48 -12.61
N GLU A 145 -4.58 -0.45 -12.73
CA GLU A 145 -5.28 0.34 -13.75
C GLU A 145 -5.53 1.80 -13.32
N GLY A 146 -5.27 2.14 -12.05
CA GLY A 146 -5.51 3.47 -11.52
C GLY A 146 -5.99 3.44 -10.06
N TYR A 147 -6.78 4.43 -9.67
CA TYR A 147 -7.18 4.60 -8.26
C TYR A 147 -8.65 4.99 -8.10
N ASN A 148 -9.21 4.74 -6.95
CA ASN A 148 -10.56 5.15 -6.52
C ASN A 148 -11.62 4.93 -7.62
N GLY A 149 -12.40 5.95 -7.95
CA GLY A 149 -13.45 5.90 -8.96
C GLY A 149 -12.94 5.81 -10.42
N ALA A 150 -11.67 6.10 -10.68
CA ALA A 150 -11.09 6.04 -12.02
C ALA A 150 -10.88 4.60 -12.52
N ALA A 151 -10.74 3.63 -11.62
CA ALA A 151 -10.58 2.21 -11.94
C ALA A 151 -11.76 1.39 -11.39
N PRO A 152 -12.45 0.58 -12.22
CA PRO A 152 -13.62 -0.19 -11.76
C PRO A 152 -13.33 -1.14 -10.60
N LYS A 153 -12.17 -1.79 -10.59
CA LYS A 153 -11.72 -2.64 -9.47
C LYS A 153 -11.53 -1.81 -8.20
N ALA A 154 -10.82 -0.69 -8.29
CA ALA A 154 -10.57 0.16 -7.13
C ALA A 154 -11.86 0.71 -6.53
N ARG A 155 -12.84 1.09 -7.38
CA ARG A 155 -14.16 1.53 -6.94
C ARG A 155 -14.88 0.44 -6.15
N ARG A 156 -14.99 -0.78 -6.69
CA ARG A 156 -15.66 -1.90 -6.00
C ARG A 156 -15.01 -2.24 -4.66
N ILE A 157 -13.68 -2.23 -4.60
CA ILE A 157 -12.93 -2.48 -3.38
C ILE A 157 -13.19 -1.34 -2.37
N ARG A 158 -13.17 -0.09 -2.81
CA ARG A 158 -13.45 1.06 -1.96
C ARG A 158 -14.87 1.00 -1.38
N ASP A 159 -15.85 0.65 -2.18
CA ASP A 159 -17.24 0.50 -1.74
C ASP A 159 -17.36 -0.64 -0.70
N ALA A 160 -16.61 -1.73 -0.85
CA ALA A 160 -16.61 -2.85 0.09
C ALA A 160 -15.91 -2.50 1.43
N VAL A 161 -14.87 -1.66 1.41
CA VAL A 161 -14.16 -1.19 2.60
C VAL A 161 -14.92 -0.06 3.31
N HIS A 162 -15.71 0.72 2.57
CA HIS A 162 -16.57 1.79 3.07
C HIS A 162 -18.02 1.33 3.13
N PRO A 163 -18.54 0.94 4.30
CA PRO A 163 -19.94 0.53 4.43
C PRO A 163 -20.94 1.68 4.29
N ASP A 164 -20.50 2.91 4.42
CA ASP A 164 -21.34 4.11 4.42
C ASP A 164 -21.59 4.71 3.03
N THR A 165 -21.04 4.11 1.96
CA THR A 165 -21.45 4.48 0.60
C THR A 165 -22.78 3.77 0.32
N PRO A 166 -23.92 4.45 0.23
CA PRO A 166 -25.18 3.80 -0.10
C PRO A 166 -25.04 3.14 -1.46
N SER A 167 -25.11 1.81 -1.51
CA SER A 167 -25.51 1.13 -2.73
C SER A 167 -26.93 1.59 -3.01
N ASP A 168 -27.18 2.16 -4.18
CA ASP A 168 -28.45 2.75 -4.62
C ASP A 168 -29.67 2.12 -3.95
N GLY A 169 -30.33 2.83 -3.04
CA GLY A 169 -31.67 2.54 -2.55
C GLY A 169 -31.84 1.96 -1.15
N VAL A 170 -30.80 1.83 -0.33
CA VAL A 170 -30.98 1.41 1.10
C VAL A 170 -30.75 2.61 2.01
N THR A 171 -31.78 2.99 2.75
CA THR A 171 -31.73 4.04 3.78
C THR A 171 -30.84 3.60 4.94
N ALA A 172 -29.93 4.48 5.37
CA ALA A 172 -29.00 4.28 6.48
C ALA A 172 -29.77 4.15 7.82
N ASP A 173 -30.21 2.94 8.17
CA ASP A 173 -30.73 2.60 9.51
C ASP A 173 -30.58 1.11 9.84
N ASP A 174 -29.45 0.49 9.49
CA ASP A 174 -29.19 -0.93 9.81
C ASP A 174 -28.11 -1.15 10.87
N GLY A 175 -27.75 -0.13 11.64
CA GLY A 175 -26.90 -0.26 12.83
C GLY A 175 -25.43 -0.61 12.53
N ARG A 176 -24.93 -0.33 11.32
CA ARG A 176 -23.51 -0.47 10.99
C ARG A 176 -22.70 0.70 11.52
N GLU A 177 -21.64 0.40 12.26
CA GLU A 177 -20.69 1.41 12.70
C GLU A 177 -20.00 2.08 11.50
N SER A 178 -19.84 3.41 11.55
CA SER A 178 -19.04 4.14 10.56
C SER A 178 -17.57 3.71 10.63
N VAL A 179 -16.82 3.88 9.55
CA VAL A 179 -15.37 3.54 9.51
C VAL A 179 -14.61 4.24 10.64
N SER A 180 -14.95 5.50 10.94
CA SER A 180 -14.32 6.28 12.02
C SER A 180 -14.67 5.81 13.43
N GLU A 181 -15.85 5.23 13.63
CA GLU A 181 -16.28 4.66 14.93
C GLU A 181 -15.65 3.30 15.22
N MET A 182 -15.32 2.57 14.16
CA MET A 182 -14.73 1.22 14.22
C MET A 182 -13.29 1.20 14.77
N GLY A 183 -12.52 2.28 14.63
CA GLY A 183 -11.08 2.32 14.89
C GLY A 183 -10.27 1.55 13.84
N SER A 184 -8.93 1.67 13.92
CA SER A 184 -8.05 1.04 12.92
C SER A 184 -8.10 -0.48 12.96
N GLU A 185 -8.23 -1.09 14.15
CA GLU A 185 -8.25 -2.55 14.31
C GLU A 185 -9.49 -3.18 13.63
N GLY A 186 -10.68 -2.64 13.88
CA GLY A 186 -11.91 -3.10 13.24
C GLY A 186 -11.89 -2.90 11.71
N TRP A 187 -11.28 -1.81 11.25
CA TRP A 187 -11.08 -1.56 9.83
C TRP A 187 -10.11 -2.58 9.19
N PHE A 188 -9.04 -2.98 9.89
CA PHE A 188 -8.15 -4.03 9.38
C PHE A 188 -8.86 -5.36 9.18
N GLU A 189 -9.78 -5.75 10.07
CA GLU A 189 -10.55 -6.98 9.87
C GLU A 189 -11.40 -6.91 8.59
N ARG A 190 -11.99 -5.76 8.30
CA ARG A 190 -12.70 -5.52 7.04
C ARG A 190 -11.77 -5.53 5.83
N ALA A 191 -10.63 -4.85 5.92
CA ALA A 191 -9.63 -4.84 4.86
C ALA A 191 -9.08 -6.24 4.57
N LYS A 192 -8.85 -7.07 5.60
CA LYS A 192 -8.47 -8.48 5.45
C LYS A 192 -9.53 -9.26 4.67
N ALA A 193 -10.82 -9.09 5.01
CA ALA A 193 -11.91 -9.75 4.30
C ALA A 193 -11.91 -9.37 2.81
N VAL A 194 -11.75 -8.09 2.50
CA VAL A 194 -11.65 -7.59 1.11
C VAL A 194 -10.42 -8.14 0.40
N LEU A 195 -9.24 -8.17 1.05
CA LEU A 195 -8.02 -8.69 0.44
C LEU A 195 -8.04 -10.20 0.19
N ARG A 196 -8.91 -10.97 0.89
CA ARG A 196 -9.17 -12.39 0.67
C ARG A 196 -10.14 -12.66 -0.47
N ASP A 197 -10.86 -11.65 -0.94
CA ASP A 197 -11.98 -11.77 -1.86
C ASP A 197 -11.52 -11.99 -3.30
N HIS A 198 -12.01 -13.08 -3.91
CA HIS A 198 -11.74 -13.46 -5.30
C HIS A 198 -12.67 -12.74 -6.29
N ASP A 199 -13.92 -12.46 -5.92
CA ASP A 199 -14.90 -11.82 -6.80
C ASP A 199 -14.58 -10.34 -7.02
N LEU A 200 -13.99 -9.69 -6.00
CA LEU A 200 -13.40 -8.35 -6.12
C LEU A 200 -12.10 -8.37 -6.96
N GLY A 201 -11.52 -9.55 -7.18
CA GLY A 201 -10.22 -9.73 -7.82
C GLY A 201 -9.07 -9.21 -6.95
N ALA A 202 -9.26 -9.13 -5.64
CA ALA A 202 -8.23 -8.70 -4.70
C ALA A 202 -7.24 -9.83 -4.41
N CYS A 203 -7.72 -11.06 -4.21
CA CYS A 203 -6.90 -12.26 -4.13
C CYS A 203 -6.90 -12.99 -5.47
N VAL A 204 -5.72 -13.19 -6.07
CA VAL A 204 -5.56 -13.74 -7.41
C VAL A 204 -4.88 -15.11 -7.34
N HIS A 205 -5.49 -16.11 -8.01
CA HIS A 205 -4.95 -17.45 -8.17
C HIS A 205 -4.83 -17.78 -9.65
N ALA A 206 -3.62 -17.95 -10.15
CA ALA A 206 -3.32 -18.49 -11.47
C ALA A 206 -2.10 -19.43 -11.37
N ASP A 207 -1.78 -20.14 -12.43
CA ASP A 207 -0.79 -21.22 -12.43
C ASP A 207 0.62 -20.72 -12.06
N ASP A 208 1.10 -19.66 -12.72
CA ASP A 208 2.46 -19.13 -12.54
C ASP A 208 2.48 -17.73 -11.90
N TYR A 209 1.31 -17.14 -11.64
CA TYR A 209 1.14 -15.78 -11.17
C TYR A 209 -0.02 -15.69 -10.18
N GLY A 210 0.09 -14.88 -9.15
CA GLY A 210 -0.98 -14.67 -8.20
C GLY A 210 -0.57 -13.85 -7.00
N THR A 211 -1.47 -13.78 -6.02
CA THR A 211 -1.18 -13.11 -4.75
C THR A 211 -0.13 -13.92 -3.99
N ARG A 212 1.03 -13.29 -3.79
CA ARG A 212 2.22 -13.89 -3.16
C ARG A 212 2.31 -13.59 -1.68
N SER A 213 1.82 -12.43 -1.30
CA SER A 213 1.83 -11.98 0.09
C SER A 213 0.80 -10.90 0.31
N SER A 214 0.45 -10.69 1.57
CA SER A 214 -0.42 -9.60 1.99
C SER A 214 0.17 -8.88 3.20
N SER A 215 -0.03 -7.57 3.26
CA SER A 215 0.57 -6.68 4.23
C SER A 215 -0.47 -5.78 4.86
N LEU A 216 -0.37 -5.57 6.18
CA LEU A 216 -1.08 -4.52 6.89
C LEU A 216 -0.05 -3.65 7.59
N VAL A 217 -0.21 -2.35 7.52
CA VAL A 217 0.68 -1.37 8.15
C VAL A 217 -0.17 -0.34 8.89
N ALA A 218 0.14 -0.12 10.16
CA ALA A 218 -0.42 0.98 10.95
C ALA A 218 0.73 1.88 11.41
N ILE A 219 0.60 3.19 11.24
CA ILE A 219 1.55 4.18 11.76
C ILE A 219 0.77 5.14 12.65
N ASP A 220 1.19 5.25 13.90
CA ASP A 220 0.58 6.13 14.88
C ASP A 220 1.00 7.61 14.71
N ALA A 221 0.43 8.49 15.52
CA ALA A 221 0.70 9.93 15.46
C ALA A 221 2.16 10.30 15.81
N ASP A 222 2.87 9.41 16.52
CA ASP A 222 4.28 9.60 16.88
C ASP A 222 5.24 9.01 15.82
N GLY A 223 4.69 8.44 14.73
CA GLY A 223 5.42 7.81 13.63
C GLY A 223 5.85 6.38 13.92
N ALA A 224 5.42 5.77 15.05
CA ALA A 224 5.72 4.38 15.32
C ALA A 224 4.82 3.46 14.48
N GLY A 225 5.47 2.56 13.73
CA GLY A 225 4.78 1.64 12.83
C GLY A 225 4.63 0.24 13.43
N ARG A 226 3.51 -0.40 13.09
CA ARG A 226 3.24 -1.83 13.28
C ARG A 226 2.99 -2.47 11.93
N TYR A 227 3.45 -3.69 11.77
CA TYR A 227 3.35 -4.43 10.51
C TYR A 227 2.80 -5.84 10.77
N TRP A 228 1.82 -6.27 9.99
CA TRP A 228 1.36 -7.66 9.93
C TRP A 228 1.52 -8.19 8.51
N PHE A 229 1.93 -9.43 8.39
CA PHE A 229 2.27 -10.04 7.11
C PHE A 229 1.69 -11.44 6.98
N ALA A 230 1.10 -11.72 5.85
CA ALA A 230 0.74 -13.07 5.41
C ALA A 230 1.72 -13.47 4.30
N ASP A 231 2.62 -14.42 4.59
CA ASP A 231 3.59 -14.94 3.62
C ASP A 231 2.93 -15.99 2.72
N GLY A 232 2.01 -15.53 1.91
CA GLY A 232 1.19 -16.35 1.03
C GLY A 232 -0.08 -15.62 0.62
N LYS A 233 -1.00 -16.37 0.03
CA LYS A 233 -2.33 -15.87 -0.33
C LYS A 233 -3.14 -15.62 0.93
N PRO A 234 -3.70 -14.42 1.13
CA PRO A 234 -4.39 -14.09 2.39
C PRO A 234 -5.66 -14.93 2.64
N CYS A 235 -6.25 -15.53 1.61
CA CYS A 235 -7.37 -16.45 1.76
C CYS A 235 -6.97 -17.84 2.34
N GLU A 236 -5.68 -18.17 2.32
CA GLU A 236 -5.10 -19.45 2.77
C GLU A 236 -4.08 -19.27 3.92
N THR A 237 -3.63 -18.02 4.17
CA THR A 237 -2.53 -17.71 5.10
C THR A 237 -2.98 -16.66 6.10
N ASP A 238 -2.72 -16.90 7.38
CA ASP A 238 -2.99 -15.92 8.43
C ASP A 238 -1.93 -14.80 8.46
N TYR A 239 -2.32 -13.66 9.01
CA TYR A 239 -1.41 -12.55 9.24
C TYR A 239 -0.69 -12.71 10.58
N GLU A 240 0.63 -12.60 10.55
CA GLU A 240 1.47 -12.59 11.73
C GLU A 240 2.03 -11.18 11.96
N GLU A 241 2.05 -10.72 13.21
CA GLU A 241 2.69 -9.44 13.55
C GLU A 241 4.20 -9.58 13.44
N VAL A 242 4.82 -8.67 12.69
CA VAL A 242 6.27 -8.64 12.48
C VAL A 242 6.94 -8.04 13.71
N ALA A 243 7.75 -8.83 14.39
CA ALA A 243 8.54 -8.37 15.52
C ALA A 243 9.66 -7.44 14.99
N VAL A 244 9.47 -6.15 15.12
CA VAL A 244 10.52 -5.14 14.86
C VAL A 244 10.98 -4.57 16.20
N GLU A 245 12.19 -4.92 16.61
CA GLU A 245 12.76 -4.31 17.81
C GLU A 245 12.79 -2.80 17.65
N ARG A 246 12.24 -2.07 18.62
CA ARG A 246 12.32 -0.60 18.60
C ARG A 246 13.79 -0.21 18.77
N ALA A 247 14.27 0.72 17.92
CA ALA A 247 15.56 1.34 18.20
C ALA A 247 15.45 2.10 19.53
N ASP A 248 16.36 1.83 20.46
CA ASP A 248 16.50 2.65 21.66
C ASP A 248 16.79 4.10 21.23
N ARG A 249 15.92 5.03 21.65
CA ARG A 249 16.07 6.47 21.39
C ARG A 249 17.11 7.08 22.29
#